data_2a03a905199e620d614428969d1604b2
#
_entry.id   2a03a905199e620d614428969d1604b2
#
_cell.length_a   1.000
_cell.length_b   1.000
_cell.length_c   1.000
_cell.angle_alpha   90.00
_cell.angle_beta   90.00
_cell.angle_gamma   90.00
#
_symmetry.space_group_name_H-M   'P 1'
#
loop_
_entity.id
_entity.type
_entity.pdbx_description
1 polymer ?
#
loop_
_entity_poly.entity_id
_entity_poly.type
_entity_poly.pdbx_seq_one_letter_code
_entity_poly.pdbx_strand_id
1 'polypeptide(L)'
;MIRVTTNSTLHMYQSNLMQSSNQLYSAMEKLMTGRNFDSYASNPAGATRAFKLHSALNAVNAQAANNETVLNKFGTAYSILDEVTNELTHDLAQAPALGGLDNSHLSSLNSYAQVIRSGADAIVQVLNGKYENDFIFNGSETGEAPLAIQEDQSQNPPVDVLTFRGWRVDVPNNDDVYLDLNGKEVLENGVPLTNSDVHDKLTDMAGETLYVDVGLGFQLDRNGAVIPSTAFDSALSGMDILGFGLDEDGDPKNIVSIMLRISDVFGGYQHNDAANTEGTWGPAGNYDDASRLVSKFEKAHNGLIQEHVELSSQADYLETNQTRLKSTFDSLNNELVAIEDIDRVDAILQLSYAQTCYNAALQVGANVIPQSLMDYLR
;
A
#
# COMPACT_ATOMS: atom_id res chain seq x y z
N MET A 1 33.16 -75.47 8.44
CA MET A 1 32.79 -75.22 7.05
C MET A 1 31.30 -74.90 6.96
N ILE A 2 30.94 -73.67 6.69
CA ILE A 2 29.55 -73.28 6.46
C ILE A 2 29.17 -73.82 5.08
N ARG A 3 28.25 -74.82 5.04
CA ARG A 3 27.70 -75.32 3.77
C ARG A 3 26.70 -74.26 3.25
N VAL A 4 27.12 -73.46 2.28
CA VAL A 4 26.19 -72.59 1.53
C VAL A 4 25.36 -73.54 0.67
N THR A 5 24.07 -73.66 0.94
CA THR A 5 23.15 -74.46 0.13
C THR A 5 22.78 -73.71 -1.15
N THR A 6 22.53 -74.43 -2.26
CA THR A 6 22.13 -73.86 -3.53
C THR A 6 20.94 -72.91 -3.40
N ASN A 7 20.02 -73.23 -2.47
CA ASN A 7 18.87 -72.41 -2.15
C ASN A 7 19.25 -71.10 -1.48
N SER A 8 20.25 -71.07 -0.60
CA SER A 8 20.78 -69.84 0.03
C SER A 8 21.43 -68.92 -1.05
N THR A 9 22.16 -69.49 -1.99
CA THR A 9 22.78 -68.73 -3.12
C THR A 9 21.71 -68.12 -4.05
N LEU A 10 20.63 -68.88 -4.31
CA LEU A 10 19.52 -68.38 -5.12
C LEU A 10 18.76 -67.22 -4.44
N HIS A 11 18.46 -67.35 -3.16
CA HIS A 11 17.84 -66.28 -2.39
C HIS A 11 18.70 -65.03 -2.32
N MET A 12 20.01 -65.18 -2.14
CA MET A 12 20.94 -64.05 -2.14
C MET A 12 21.00 -63.37 -3.51
N TYR A 13 21.01 -64.14 -4.58
CA TYR A 13 20.95 -63.64 -5.97
C TYR A 13 19.64 -62.87 -6.21
N GLN A 14 18.49 -63.46 -5.86
CA GLN A 14 17.18 -62.78 -5.99
C GLN A 14 17.12 -61.47 -5.25
N SER A 15 17.62 -61.43 -4.00
CA SER A 15 17.71 -60.23 -3.21
C SER A 15 18.57 -59.13 -3.87
N ASN A 16 19.77 -59.51 -4.35
CA ASN A 16 20.69 -58.59 -5.02
C ASN A 16 20.15 -58.09 -6.37
N LEU A 17 19.49 -58.98 -7.15
CA LEU A 17 18.82 -58.55 -8.40
C LEU A 17 17.69 -57.58 -8.14
N MET A 18 16.85 -57.84 -7.12
CA MET A 18 15.80 -56.93 -6.71
C MET A 18 16.34 -55.58 -6.24
N GLN A 19 17.44 -55.56 -5.49
CA GLN A 19 18.11 -54.32 -5.07
C GLN A 19 18.65 -53.55 -6.27
N SER A 20 19.29 -54.23 -7.23
CA SER A 20 19.83 -53.60 -8.45
C SER A 20 18.69 -53.06 -9.35
N SER A 21 17.59 -53.79 -9.46
CA SER A 21 16.38 -53.32 -10.14
C SER A 21 15.80 -52.07 -9.48
N ASN A 22 15.67 -52.05 -8.16
CA ASN A 22 15.16 -50.87 -7.46
C ASN A 22 16.09 -49.65 -7.61
N GLN A 23 17.41 -49.85 -7.62
CA GLN A 23 18.37 -48.77 -7.90
C GLN A 23 18.20 -48.21 -9.31
N LEU A 24 18.01 -49.08 -10.31
CA LEU A 24 17.75 -48.67 -11.68
C LEU A 24 16.47 -47.87 -11.80
N TYR A 25 15.36 -48.35 -11.22
CA TYR A 25 14.10 -47.61 -11.21
C TYR A 25 14.20 -46.26 -10.52
N SER A 26 14.84 -46.19 -9.36
CA SER A 26 15.04 -44.93 -8.63
C SER A 26 15.89 -43.93 -9.42
N ALA A 27 16.97 -44.38 -10.07
CA ALA A 27 17.80 -43.51 -10.92
C ALA A 27 17.00 -43.00 -12.18
N MET A 28 16.18 -43.89 -12.75
CA MET A 28 15.32 -43.54 -13.88
C MET A 28 14.25 -42.52 -13.48
N GLU A 29 13.60 -42.69 -12.33
CA GLU A 29 12.58 -41.81 -11.79
C GLU A 29 13.15 -40.41 -11.47
N LYS A 30 14.31 -40.34 -10.80
CA LYS A 30 15.02 -39.07 -10.56
C LYS A 30 15.30 -38.31 -11.85
N LEU A 31 15.78 -39.00 -12.90
CA LEU A 31 16.07 -38.37 -14.17
C LEU A 31 14.80 -37.91 -14.90
N MET A 32 13.72 -38.68 -14.82
CA MET A 32 12.45 -38.37 -15.47
C MET A 32 11.73 -37.21 -14.78
N THR A 33 11.73 -37.16 -13.44
CA THR A 33 11.08 -36.11 -12.65
C THR A 33 11.93 -34.86 -12.50
N GLY A 34 13.25 -34.98 -12.65
CA GLY A 34 14.21 -33.90 -12.37
C GLY A 34 14.36 -33.60 -10.88
N ARG A 35 13.76 -34.43 -9.99
CA ARG A 35 13.75 -34.23 -8.54
C ARG A 35 14.65 -35.22 -7.81
N ASN A 36 15.27 -34.72 -6.76
CA ASN A 36 16.16 -35.51 -5.91
C ASN A 36 15.38 -36.53 -5.05
N PHE A 37 14.13 -36.22 -4.73
CA PHE A 37 13.17 -37.10 -4.05
C PHE A 37 11.76 -36.77 -4.52
N ASP A 38 10.88 -37.77 -4.52
CA ASP A 38 9.50 -37.73 -4.96
C ASP A 38 8.49 -37.79 -3.78
N SER A 39 8.95 -38.29 -2.66
CA SER A 39 8.10 -38.50 -1.48
C SER A 39 8.83 -38.23 -0.19
N TYR A 40 8.06 -37.96 0.87
CA TYR A 40 8.58 -37.82 2.24
C TYR A 40 9.32 -39.07 2.71
N ALA A 41 8.89 -40.26 2.25
CA ALA A 41 9.48 -41.53 2.65
C ALA A 41 10.89 -41.73 2.08
N SER A 42 11.19 -41.17 0.89
CA SER A 42 12.49 -41.31 0.25
C SER A 42 13.57 -40.42 0.86
N ASN A 43 13.20 -39.21 1.32
CA ASN A 43 14.11 -38.29 2.02
C ASN A 43 13.34 -37.41 3.03
N PRO A 44 13.06 -37.89 4.26
CA PRO A 44 12.27 -37.14 5.25
C PRO A 44 12.89 -35.80 5.65
N ALA A 45 14.22 -35.72 5.72
CA ALA A 45 14.93 -34.49 6.10
C ALA A 45 14.86 -33.44 4.99
N GLY A 46 15.13 -33.85 3.74
CA GLY A 46 15.03 -32.99 2.55
C GLY A 46 13.59 -32.50 2.33
N ALA A 47 12.62 -33.41 2.39
CA ALA A 47 11.20 -33.07 2.22
C ALA A 47 10.70 -32.09 3.29
N THR A 48 11.09 -32.26 4.57
CA THR A 48 10.73 -31.32 5.63
C THR A 48 11.35 -29.93 5.39
N ARG A 49 12.59 -29.87 4.92
CA ARG A 49 13.26 -28.60 4.62
C ARG A 49 12.63 -27.92 3.41
N ALA A 50 12.35 -28.67 2.34
CA ALA A 50 11.67 -28.18 1.16
C ALA A 50 10.28 -27.63 1.48
N PHE A 51 9.48 -28.33 2.30
CA PHE A 51 8.17 -27.85 2.76
C PHE A 51 8.26 -26.51 3.49
N LYS A 52 9.24 -26.35 4.39
CA LYS A 52 9.47 -25.07 5.10
C LYS A 52 9.87 -23.95 4.13
N LEU A 53 10.70 -24.26 3.12
CA LEU A 53 11.12 -23.28 2.11
C LEU A 53 9.95 -22.90 1.20
N HIS A 54 9.12 -23.85 0.76
CA HIS A 54 7.89 -23.52 0.02
C HIS A 54 6.94 -22.63 0.82
N SER A 55 6.76 -22.93 2.11
CA SER A 55 5.94 -22.07 2.98
C SER A 55 6.53 -20.66 3.11
N ALA A 56 7.85 -20.55 3.28
CA ALA A 56 8.53 -19.25 3.34
C ALA A 56 8.46 -18.49 2.01
N LEU A 57 8.64 -19.18 0.87
CA LEU A 57 8.51 -18.58 -0.47
C LEU A 57 7.10 -18.05 -0.71
N ASN A 58 6.07 -18.82 -0.35
CA ASN A 58 4.69 -18.37 -0.48
C ASN A 58 4.39 -17.14 0.40
N ALA A 59 4.93 -17.11 1.63
CA ALA A 59 4.80 -15.95 2.51
C ALA A 59 5.49 -14.71 1.92
N VAL A 60 6.75 -14.85 1.48
CA VAL A 60 7.50 -13.73 0.87
C VAL A 60 6.84 -13.25 -0.41
N ASN A 61 6.29 -14.16 -1.23
CA ASN A 61 5.58 -13.77 -2.46
C ASN A 61 4.30 -12.99 -2.16
N ALA A 62 3.53 -13.39 -1.15
CA ALA A 62 2.35 -12.64 -0.70
C ALA A 62 2.74 -11.26 -0.15
N GLN A 63 3.80 -11.18 0.65
CA GLN A 63 4.32 -9.92 1.18
C GLN A 63 4.83 -9.00 0.06
N ALA A 64 5.49 -9.54 -0.97
CA ALA A 64 5.93 -8.77 -2.13
C ALA A 64 4.75 -8.22 -2.93
N ALA A 65 3.69 -9.01 -3.13
CA ALA A 65 2.48 -8.55 -3.79
C ALA A 65 1.74 -7.45 -2.99
N ASN A 66 1.65 -7.61 -1.67
CA ASN A 66 1.10 -6.58 -0.80
C ASN A 66 1.91 -5.28 -0.88
N ASN A 67 3.25 -5.40 -0.80
CA ASN A 67 4.15 -4.26 -0.88
C ASN A 67 4.03 -3.54 -2.23
N GLU A 68 3.91 -4.27 -3.34
CA GLU A 68 3.72 -3.70 -4.68
C GLU A 68 2.40 -2.94 -4.79
N THR A 69 1.31 -3.48 -4.25
CA THR A 69 0.00 -2.80 -4.22
C THR A 69 0.07 -1.49 -3.45
N VAL A 70 0.67 -1.51 -2.25
CA VAL A 70 0.83 -0.31 -1.42
C VAL A 70 1.77 0.70 -2.09
N LEU A 71 2.89 0.26 -2.68
CA LEU A 71 3.83 1.11 -3.41
C LEU A 71 3.13 1.83 -4.58
N ASN A 72 2.31 1.13 -5.36
CA ASN A 72 1.57 1.73 -6.47
C ASN A 72 0.51 2.74 -5.98
N LYS A 73 -0.18 2.46 -4.87
CA LYS A 73 -1.10 3.39 -4.21
C LYS A 73 -0.36 4.67 -3.80
N PHE A 74 0.79 4.54 -3.14
CA PHE A 74 1.60 5.67 -2.67
C PHE A 74 2.22 6.45 -3.84
N GLY A 75 2.64 5.78 -4.91
CA GLY A 75 3.09 6.44 -6.13
C GLY A 75 2.00 7.27 -6.81
N THR A 76 0.76 6.78 -6.81
CA THR A 76 -0.39 7.53 -7.30
C THR A 76 -0.71 8.72 -6.38
N ALA A 77 -0.69 8.49 -5.05
CA ALA A 77 -0.89 9.56 -4.06
C ALA A 77 0.18 10.65 -4.17
N TYR A 78 1.44 10.27 -4.37
CA TYR A 78 2.55 11.20 -4.62
C TYR A 78 2.29 12.07 -5.86
N SER A 79 1.86 11.47 -6.96
CA SER A 79 1.57 12.22 -8.19
C SER A 79 0.41 13.20 -8.02
N ILE A 80 -0.63 12.81 -7.27
CA ILE A 80 -1.76 13.68 -6.92
C ILE A 80 -1.29 14.85 -6.05
N LEU A 81 -0.49 14.57 -5.04
CA LEU A 81 -0.01 15.60 -4.12
C LEU A 81 1.01 16.54 -4.79
N ASP A 82 1.79 16.05 -5.76
CA ASP A 82 2.66 16.85 -6.62
C ASP A 82 1.84 17.86 -7.45
N GLU A 83 0.76 17.41 -8.10
CA GLU A 83 -0.17 18.27 -8.84
C GLU A 83 -0.80 19.34 -7.92
N VAL A 84 -1.27 18.94 -6.74
CA VAL A 84 -1.85 19.88 -5.76
C VAL A 84 -0.82 20.91 -5.31
N THR A 85 0.39 20.47 -4.97
CA THR A 85 1.41 21.35 -4.38
C THR A 85 2.04 22.29 -5.40
N ASN A 86 2.45 21.77 -6.56
CA ASN A 86 3.20 22.54 -7.54
C ASN A 86 2.29 23.24 -8.57
N GLU A 87 1.32 22.54 -9.15
CA GLU A 87 0.50 23.11 -10.24
C GLU A 87 -0.66 23.95 -9.70
N LEU A 88 -1.48 23.39 -8.80
CA LEU A 88 -2.70 24.07 -8.36
C LEU A 88 -2.44 25.12 -7.28
N THR A 89 -1.54 24.86 -6.34
CA THR A 89 -1.27 25.80 -5.25
C THR A 89 -0.22 26.81 -5.61
N HIS A 90 0.96 26.38 -6.08
CA HIS A 90 2.04 27.27 -6.42
C HIS A 90 1.78 28.05 -7.72
N ASP A 91 1.55 27.35 -8.84
CA ASP A 91 1.50 28.02 -10.15
C ASP A 91 0.15 28.72 -10.39
N LEU A 92 -0.97 28.12 -9.97
CA LEU A 92 -2.29 28.67 -10.24
C LEU A 92 -2.77 29.66 -9.17
N ALA A 93 -2.64 29.35 -7.87
CA ALA A 93 -3.27 30.12 -6.81
C ALA A 93 -2.37 31.18 -6.17
N GLN A 94 -1.06 30.94 -6.04
CA GLN A 94 -0.15 31.83 -5.31
C GLN A 94 0.01 33.21 -6.01
N ALA A 95 0.17 33.24 -7.33
CA ALA A 95 0.33 34.50 -8.05
C ALA A 95 -0.92 35.41 -7.96
N PRO A 96 -2.17 34.92 -8.11
CA PRO A 96 -3.37 35.71 -7.86
C PRO A 96 -3.51 36.14 -6.40
N ALA A 97 -3.16 35.28 -5.43
CA ALA A 97 -3.25 35.61 -4.00
C ALA A 97 -2.32 36.76 -3.63
N LEU A 98 -1.07 36.70 -4.07
CA LEU A 98 -0.10 37.79 -3.88
C LEU A 98 -0.44 39.02 -4.70
N GLY A 99 -0.89 38.85 -5.95
CA GLY A 99 -1.30 39.94 -6.84
C GLY A 99 -2.47 40.75 -6.31
N GLY A 100 -3.38 40.10 -5.57
CA GLY A 100 -4.50 40.76 -4.93
C GLY A 100 -4.14 41.72 -3.78
N LEU A 101 -2.92 41.60 -3.25
CA LEU A 101 -2.39 42.51 -2.23
C LEU A 101 -1.71 43.75 -2.82
N ASP A 102 -1.51 43.81 -4.16
CA ASP A 102 -0.91 44.98 -4.81
C ASP A 102 -2.02 46.01 -5.12
N ASN A 103 -1.91 47.18 -4.52
CA ASN A 103 -2.83 48.31 -4.73
C ASN A 103 -3.00 48.73 -6.21
N SER A 104 -2.06 48.39 -7.09
CA SER A 104 -2.17 48.65 -8.50
C SER A 104 -3.15 47.70 -9.26
N HIS A 105 -3.57 46.64 -8.63
CA HIS A 105 -4.39 45.57 -9.23
C HIS A 105 -5.77 45.37 -8.61
N LEU A 106 -6.26 46.34 -7.81
CA LEU A 106 -7.56 46.26 -7.13
C LEU A 106 -8.75 46.04 -8.07
N SER A 107 -8.69 46.54 -9.31
CA SER A 107 -9.68 46.28 -10.35
C SER A 107 -9.73 44.81 -10.82
N SER A 108 -8.71 44.03 -10.54
CA SER A 108 -8.58 42.60 -10.92
C SER A 108 -8.96 41.65 -9.82
N LEU A 109 -9.29 42.12 -8.62
CA LEU A 109 -9.56 41.28 -7.45
C LEU A 109 -10.66 40.23 -7.70
N ASN A 110 -11.76 40.60 -8.39
CA ASN A 110 -12.80 39.64 -8.76
C ASN A 110 -12.28 38.52 -9.69
N SER A 111 -11.35 38.85 -10.60
CA SER A 111 -10.75 37.84 -11.46
C SER A 111 -9.81 36.92 -10.66
N TYR A 112 -9.04 37.49 -9.74
CA TYR A 112 -8.21 36.69 -8.82
C TYR A 112 -9.03 35.79 -7.91
N ALA A 113 -10.14 36.31 -7.37
CA ALA A 113 -11.11 35.51 -6.60
C ALA A 113 -11.58 34.27 -7.37
N GLN A 114 -11.98 34.45 -8.65
CA GLN A 114 -12.46 33.34 -9.48
C GLN A 114 -11.35 32.32 -9.76
N VAL A 115 -10.11 32.74 -9.99
CA VAL A 115 -8.97 31.83 -10.23
C VAL A 115 -8.68 31.02 -8.96
N ILE A 116 -8.60 31.69 -7.81
CA ILE A 116 -8.33 31.02 -6.52
C ILE A 116 -9.46 30.02 -6.20
N ARG A 117 -10.73 30.41 -6.45
CA ARG A 117 -11.88 29.54 -6.27
C ARG A 117 -11.80 28.29 -7.16
N SER A 118 -11.50 28.49 -8.45
CA SER A 118 -11.36 27.37 -9.38
C SER A 118 -10.17 26.46 -8.99
N GLY A 119 -9.11 27.03 -8.42
CA GLY A 119 -8.01 26.27 -7.85
C GLY A 119 -8.44 25.40 -6.67
N ALA A 120 -9.26 25.95 -5.74
CA ALA A 120 -9.79 25.20 -4.61
C ALA A 120 -10.69 24.03 -5.09
N ASP A 121 -11.58 24.27 -6.06
CA ASP A 121 -12.43 23.24 -6.65
C ASP A 121 -11.57 22.14 -7.33
N ALA A 122 -10.53 22.52 -8.07
CA ALA A 122 -9.60 21.58 -8.72
C ALA A 122 -8.84 20.72 -7.69
N ILE A 123 -8.35 21.32 -6.59
CA ILE A 123 -7.66 20.59 -5.52
C ILE A 123 -8.59 19.51 -4.94
N VAL A 124 -9.85 19.83 -4.63
CA VAL A 124 -10.82 18.88 -4.11
C VAL A 124 -11.09 17.75 -5.12
N GLN A 125 -11.18 18.09 -6.41
CA GLN A 125 -11.39 17.09 -7.47
C GLN A 125 -10.19 16.14 -7.58
N VAL A 126 -8.97 16.64 -7.54
CA VAL A 126 -7.74 15.87 -7.66
C VAL A 126 -7.50 15.00 -6.42
N LEU A 127 -7.75 15.53 -5.21
CA LEU A 127 -7.67 14.77 -3.96
C LEU A 127 -8.75 13.69 -3.81
N ASN A 128 -9.85 13.78 -4.55
CA ASN A 128 -10.82 12.69 -4.70
C ASN A 128 -10.39 11.66 -5.76
N GLY A 129 -9.08 11.60 -6.07
CA GLY A 129 -8.50 10.61 -6.95
C GLY A 129 -8.63 9.19 -6.41
N LYS A 130 -8.68 8.22 -7.34
CA LYS A 130 -8.82 6.79 -7.02
C LYS A 130 -7.59 6.02 -7.46
N TYR A 131 -7.25 5.02 -6.66
CA TYR A 131 -6.38 3.93 -7.07
C TYR A 131 -7.23 2.65 -7.15
N GLU A 132 -7.25 2.01 -8.32
CA GLU A 132 -8.21 0.96 -8.65
C GLU A 132 -9.67 1.47 -8.52
N ASN A 133 -10.40 1.08 -7.48
CA ASN A 133 -11.76 1.54 -7.23
C ASN A 133 -11.90 2.36 -5.94
N ASP A 134 -10.84 2.48 -5.16
CA ASP A 134 -10.84 3.07 -3.82
C ASP A 134 -10.32 4.50 -3.84
N PHE A 135 -10.96 5.40 -3.09
CA PHE A 135 -10.46 6.75 -2.90
C PHE A 135 -9.20 6.72 -2.04
N ILE A 136 -8.12 7.33 -2.55
CA ILE A 136 -6.79 7.23 -1.95
C ILE A 136 -6.73 7.94 -0.59
N PHE A 137 -7.30 9.15 -0.50
CA PHE A 137 -7.22 10.03 0.67
C PHE A 137 -8.43 9.92 1.60
N ASN A 138 -9.09 8.77 1.59
CA ASN A 138 -10.24 8.51 2.45
C ASN A 138 -9.89 7.68 3.70
N GLY A 139 -8.63 7.63 4.11
CA GLY A 139 -8.19 6.88 5.29
C GLY A 139 -8.44 5.38 5.15
N SER A 140 -9.20 4.82 6.07
CA SER A 140 -9.58 3.39 6.09
C SER A 140 -10.86 3.09 5.31
N GLU A 141 -11.67 4.11 4.95
CA GLU A 141 -12.87 3.96 4.13
C GLU A 141 -12.56 4.12 2.64
N THR A 142 -13.33 3.46 1.77
CA THR A 142 -13.03 3.44 0.33
C THR A 142 -14.22 3.77 -0.57
N GLY A 143 -15.43 3.78 -0.03
CA GLY A 143 -16.67 3.72 -0.81
C GLY A 143 -17.14 5.03 -1.45
N GLU A 144 -16.98 6.18 -0.80
CA GLU A 144 -17.51 7.48 -1.23
C GLU A 144 -16.42 8.54 -1.30
N ALA A 145 -16.64 9.59 -2.12
CA ALA A 145 -15.69 10.69 -2.23
C ALA A 145 -15.55 11.41 -0.89
N PRO A 146 -14.33 11.49 -0.33
CA PRO A 146 -14.14 12.03 1.01
C PRO A 146 -14.35 13.54 1.10
N LEU A 147 -13.94 14.29 0.08
CA LEU A 147 -13.91 15.75 0.09
C LEU A 147 -15.02 16.34 -0.79
N ALA A 148 -15.70 17.35 -0.29
CA ALA A 148 -16.65 18.14 -1.08
C ALA A 148 -16.67 19.60 -0.60
N ILE A 149 -16.82 20.54 -1.55
CA ILE A 149 -17.14 21.93 -1.24
C ILE A 149 -18.66 22.05 -1.25
N GLN A 150 -19.24 22.54 -0.16
CA GLN A 150 -20.68 22.69 0.02
C GLN A 150 -20.99 24.08 0.56
N GLU A 151 -22.17 24.61 0.19
CA GLU A 151 -22.63 25.89 0.67
C GLU A 151 -23.20 25.78 2.10
N ASP A 152 -22.64 26.55 3.03
CA ASP A 152 -23.16 26.69 4.40
C ASP A 152 -24.27 27.74 4.41
N GLN A 153 -25.52 27.30 4.42
CA GLN A 153 -26.71 28.14 4.44
C GLN A 153 -27.06 28.67 5.85
N SER A 154 -26.32 28.24 6.88
CA SER A 154 -26.49 28.74 8.23
C SER A 154 -25.95 30.17 8.38
N GLN A 155 -25.10 30.62 7.46
CA GLN A 155 -24.53 31.96 7.42
C GLN A 155 -25.28 32.89 6.46
N ASN A 156 -25.21 34.17 6.69
CA ASN A 156 -25.84 35.18 5.81
C ASN A 156 -24.85 36.32 5.50
N PRO A 157 -24.29 36.41 4.27
CA PRO A 157 -24.59 35.55 3.12
C PRO A 157 -24.10 34.12 3.28
N PRO A 158 -24.65 33.14 2.54
CA PRO A 158 -24.13 31.77 2.51
C PRO A 158 -22.66 31.74 2.08
N VAL A 159 -21.87 30.84 2.69
CA VAL A 159 -20.42 30.73 2.46
C VAL A 159 -20.11 29.29 2.09
N ASP A 160 -19.18 29.11 1.14
CA ASP A 160 -18.71 27.81 0.77
C ASP A 160 -17.70 27.26 1.78
N VAL A 161 -17.89 26.02 2.21
CA VAL A 161 -17.05 25.33 3.18
C VAL A 161 -16.62 23.97 2.67
N LEU A 162 -15.41 23.56 3.07
CA LEU A 162 -14.92 22.22 2.83
C LEU A 162 -15.57 21.24 3.82
N THR A 163 -16.00 20.10 3.29
CA THR A 163 -16.46 18.97 4.11
C THR A 163 -15.64 17.72 3.82
N PHE A 164 -15.41 16.92 4.85
CA PHE A 164 -14.77 15.61 4.76
C PHE A 164 -15.73 14.54 5.30
N ARG A 165 -16.09 13.58 4.48
CA ARG A 165 -17.13 12.57 4.78
C ARG A 165 -18.42 13.19 5.33
N GLY A 166 -18.80 14.36 4.79
CA GLY A 166 -19.99 15.10 5.20
C GLY A 166 -19.85 15.95 6.46
N TRP A 167 -18.72 15.91 7.17
CA TRP A 167 -18.44 16.78 8.29
C TRP A 167 -17.73 18.05 7.83
N ARG A 168 -18.14 19.18 8.37
CA ARG A 168 -17.46 20.47 8.12
C ARG A 168 -16.04 20.40 8.69
N VAL A 169 -15.06 20.81 7.89
CA VAL A 169 -13.63 20.74 8.28
C VAL A 169 -13.22 21.90 9.17
N ASP A 170 -13.78 23.09 8.94
CA ASP A 170 -13.46 24.34 9.65
C ASP A 170 -14.33 24.51 10.91
N VAL A 171 -14.21 23.59 11.84
CA VAL A 171 -14.97 23.64 13.09
C VAL A 171 -14.06 24.14 14.21
N PRO A 172 -14.49 25.16 15.00
CA PRO A 172 -13.75 25.58 16.17
C PRO A 172 -13.76 24.46 17.23
N ASN A 173 -12.69 24.33 17.99
CA ASN A 173 -12.65 23.39 19.10
C ASN A 173 -13.22 24.07 20.37
N ASN A 174 -14.54 24.01 20.50
CA ASN A 174 -15.27 24.55 21.66
C ASN A 174 -16.53 23.70 21.96
N ASP A 175 -17.17 24.00 23.12
CA ASP A 175 -18.34 23.26 23.60
C ASP A 175 -19.68 23.78 23.02
N ASP A 176 -19.66 24.68 22.02
CA ASP A 176 -20.89 25.15 21.37
C ASP A 176 -21.53 24.00 20.57
N VAL A 177 -22.86 24.07 20.46
CA VAL A 177 -23.64 23.06 19.69
C VAL A 177 -23.24 23.12 18.21
N TYR A 178 -22.88 21.98 17.65
CA TYR A 178 -22.59 21.85 16.24
C TYR A 178 -23.86 21.95 15.39
N LEU A 179 -23.82 22.81 14.38
CA LEU A 179 -24.88 22.99 13.40
C LEU A 179 -24.43 22.40 12.05
N ASP A 180 -25.35 21.68 11.39
CA ASP A 180 -25.13 21.25 10.01
C ASP A 180 -25.13 22.45 9.04
N LEU A 181 -24.86 22.20 7.77
CA LEU A 181 -24.82 23.24 6.72
C LEU A 181 -26.16 23.95 6.49
N ASN A 182 -27.26 23.46 7.06
CA ASN A 182 -28.58 24.08 7.03
C ASN A 182 -28.92 24.81 8.33
N GLY A 183 -28.00 24.90 9.27
CA GLY A 183 -28.21 25.53 10.57
C GLY A 183 -29.02 24.70 11.57
N LYS A 184 -29.10 23.37 11.36
CA LYS A 184 -29.84 22.47 12.23
C LYS A 184 -28.88 21.73 13.16
N GLU A 185 -29.26 21.57 14.42
CA GLU A 185 -28.51 20.77 15.39
C GLU A 185 -28.39 19.31 14.96
N VAL A 186 -27.19 18.76 15.01
CA VAL A 186 -26.90 17.35 14.75
C VAL A 186 -26.96 16.56 16.04
N LEU A 187 -27.78 15.52 16.07
CA LEU A 187 -27.98 14.69 17.26
C LEU A 187 -27.29 13.33 17.07
N GLU A 188 -26.51 12.92 18.06
CA GLU A 188 -25.98 11.56 18.18
C GLU A 188 -26.57 10.89 19.44
N ASN A 189 -27.24 9.76 19.26
CA ASN A 189 -27.97 9.08 20.33
C ASN A 189 -28.97 9.96 21.09
N GLY A 190 -29.53 11.01 20.43
CA GLY A 190 -30.49 11.95 21.02
C GLY A 190 -29.85 13.10 21.81
N VAL A 191 -28.53 13.25 21.79
CA VAL A 191 -27.78 14.35 22.41
C VAL A 191 -27.23 15.23 21.29
N PRO A 192 -27.35 16.58 21.38
CA PRO A 192 -26.69 17.47 20.42
C PRO A 192 -25.19 17.29 20.47
N LEU A 193 -24.56 17.17 19.30
CA LEU A 193 -23.09 17.17 19.18
C LEU A 193 -22.58 18.58 19.42
N THR A 194 -21.41 18.67 20.05
CA THR A 194 -20.65 19.92 20.18
C THR A 194 -19.63 20.03 19.05
N ASN A 195 -19.10 21.24 18.84
CA ASN A 195 -18.01 21.46 17.90
C ASN A 195 -16.76 20.65 18.30
N SER A 196 -16.50 20.49 19.60
CA SER A 196 -15.43 19.64 20.14
C SER A 196 -15.62 18.17 19.77
N ASP A 197 -16.87 17.65 19.83
CA ASP A 197 -17.14 16.25 19.42
C ASP A 197 -16.85 16.03 17.93
N VAL A 198 -17.18 17.03 17.07
CA VAL A 198 -16.88 16.96 15.64
C VAL A 198 -15.38 17.07 15.38
N HIS A 199 -14.69 17.92 16.12
CA HIS A 199 -13.24 18.06 16.06
C HIS A 199 -12.54 16.75 16.46
N ASP A 200 -13.03 16.05 17.48
CA ASP A 200 -12.53 14.73 17.89
C ASP A 200 -12.78 13.69 16.80
N LYS A 201 -13.97 13.68 16.16
CA LYS A 201 -14.25 12.82 15.00
C LYS A 201 -13.29 13.07 13.83
N LEU A 202 -12.98 14.33 13.52
CA LEU A 202 -12.00 14.67 12.47
C LEU A 202 -10.59 14.22 12.85
N THR A 203 -10.25 14.32 14.14
CA THR A 203 -8.96 13.81 14.67
C THR A 203 -8.86 12.29 14.52
N ASP A 204 -9.94 11.57 14.85
CA ASP A 204 -10.01 10.12 14.67
C ASP A 204 -9.87 9.72 13.18
N MET A 205 -10.55 10.47 12.28
CA MET A 205 -10.46 10.25 10.83
C MET A 205 -9.07 10.60 10.26
N ALA A 206 -8.38 11.59 10.82
CA ALA A 206 -7.01 11.92 10.45
C ALA A 206 -6.04 10.82 10.90
N GLY A 207 -6.25 10.25 12.09
CA GLY A 207 -5.41 9.20 12.69
C GLY A 207 -5.83 7.76 12.32
N GLU A 208 -6.72 7.55 11.34
CA GLU A 208 -7.08 6.21 10.89
C GLU A 208 -5.88 5.43 10.38
N THR A 209 -5.80 4.14 10.71
CA THR A 209 -4.70 3.25 10.31
C THR A 209 -5.21 2.04 9.54
N LEU A 210 -4.46 1.62 8.52
CA LEU A 210 -4.73 0.42 7.74
C LEU A 210 -3.44 -0.39 7.56
N TYR A 211 -3.22 -1.33 8.46
CA TYR A 211 -1.98 -2.09 8.50
C TYR A 211 -1.91 -3.20 7.46
N VAL A 212 -0.81 -3.25 6.72
CA VAL A 212 -0.52 -4.26 5.69
C VAL A 212 0.78 -4.98 6.03
N ASP A 213 0.78 -6.32 5.89
CA ASP A 213 2.00 -7.13 6.01
C ASP A 213 2.86 -6.99 4.75
N VAL A 214 3.91 -6.23 4.86
CA VAL A 214 4.94 -6.06 3.81
C VAL A 214 6.26 -6.75 4.16
N GLY A 215 6.22 -7.77 5.02
CA GLY A 215 7.39 -8.55 5.40
C GLY A 215 8.26 -7.94 6.50
N LEU A 216 7.66 -7.15 7.39
CA LEU A 216 8.31 -6.59 8.59
C LEU A 216 8.23 -7.50 9.82
N GLY A 217 7.71 -8.72 9.66
CA GLY A 217 7.52 -9.66 10.76
C GLY A 217 6.21 -9.43 11.50
N PHE A 218 5.11 -9.28 10.76
CA PHE A 218 3.75 -9.01 11.23
C PHE A 218 3.39 -9.79 12.50
N GLN A 219 2.99 -9.08 13.54
CA GLN A 219 2.61 -9.63 14.83
C GLN A 219 1.38 -8.94 15.40
N LEU A 220 0.60 -9.70 16.14
CA LEU A 220 -0.51 -9.21 16.93
C LEU A 220 -0.13 -9.19 18.42
N ASP A 221 -0.66 -8.22 19.15
CA ASP A 221 -0.55 -8.15 20.58
C ASP A 221 -1.45 -9.18 21.27
N ARG A 222 -1.47 -9.19 22.62
CA ARG A 222 -2.31 -10.12 23.41
C ARG A 222 -3.81 -9.90 23.24
N ASN A 223 -4.21 -8.73 22.76
CA ASN A 223 -5.61 -8.35 22.55
C ASN A 223 -6.05 -8.58 21.08
N GLY A 224 -5.13 -9.01 20.21
CA GLY A 224 -5.38 -9.20 18.78
C GLY A 224 -5.21 -7.93 17.94
N ALA A 225 -4.70 -6.84 18.50
CA ALA A 225 -4.36 -5.65 17.76
C ALA A 225 -2.98 -5.78 17.07
N VAL A 226 -2.82 -5.15 15.91
CA VAL A 226 -1.54 -5.14 15.19
C VAL A 226 -0.52 -4.34 15.97
N ILE A 227 0.71 -4.87 16.09
CA ILE A 227 1.83 -4.13 16.63
C ILE A 227 2.38 -3.21 15.54
N PRO A 228 2.27 -1.86 15.65
CA PRO A 228 2.56 -0.92 14.56
C PRO A 228 3.96 -1.06 13.96
N SER A 229 4.97 -1.39 14.77
CA SER A 229 6.36 -1.58 14.31
C SER A 229 6.59 -2.82 13.44
N THR A 230 5.59 -3.69 13.31
CA THR A 230 5.69 -4.98 12.56
C THR A 230 4.87 -4.99 11.27
N ALA A 231 4.15 -3.91 10.97
CA ALA A 231 3.34 -3.75 9.78
C ALA A 231 3.54 -2.35 9.19
N PHE A 232 3.18 -2.18 7.94
CA PHE A 232 3.18 -0.88 7.28
C PHE A 232 1.77 -0.28 7.33
N ASP A 233 1.65 0.98 7.74
CA ASP A 233 0.39 1.69 7.66
C ASP A 233 0.18 2.24 6.25
N SER A 234 -0.87 1.79 5.59
CA SER A 234 -1.23 2.18 4.23
C SER A 234 -2.40 3.15 4.16
N ALA A 235 -2.94 3.59 5.32
CA ALA A 235 -3.97 4.61 5.35
C ALA A 235 -3.38 5.97 4.93
N LEU A 236 -4.11 6.69 4.08
CA LEU A 236 -3.82 8.06 3.71
C LEU A 236 -5.09 8.87 3.96
N SER A 237 -5.08 9.73 4.98
CA SER A 237 -6.23 10.58 5.29
C SER A 237 -6.05 11.98 4.69
N GLY A 238 -7.06 12.46 3.96
CA GLY A 238 -7.07 13.82 3.47
C GLY A 238 -7.06 14.86 4.60
N MET A 239 -7.53 14.49 5.78
CA MET A 239 -7.51 15.38 6.95
C MET A 239 -6.13 15.49 7.58
N ASP A 240 -5.34 14.44 7.55
CA ASP A 240 -3.95 14.47 8.00
C ASP A 240 -3.11 15.38 7.09
N ILE A 241 -3.28 15.23 5.77
CA ILE A 241 -2.54 15.98 4.74
C ILE A 241 -2.93 17.46 4.67
N LEU A 242 -4.23 17.78 4.68
CA LEU A 242 -4.73 19.14 4.55
C LEU A 242 -4.77 19.90 5.86
N GLY A 243 -4.89 19.21 7.00
CA GLY A 243 -5.22 19.78 8.28
C GLY A 243 -6.72 20.12 8.40
N PHE A 244 -7.16 20.43 9.62
CA PHE A 244 -8.54 20.79 9.93
C PHE A 244 -8.63 21.74 11.15
N GLY A 245 -9.82 22.28 11.36
CA GLY A 245 -10.11 23.23 12.44
C GLY A 245 -9.68 24.67 12.15
N LEU A 246 -9.86 25.52 13.13
CA LEU A 246 -9.49 26.93 13.10
C LEU A 246 -8.24 27.16 13.93
N ASP A 247 -7.52 28.23 13.62
CA ASP A 247 -6.40 28.71 14.42
C ASP A 247 -6.86 29.72 15.49
N GLU A 248 -5.90 30.36 16.19
CA GLU A 248 -6.16 31.32 17.26
C GLU A 248 -6.85 32.60 16.77
N ASP A 249 -6.68 32.95 15.48
CA ASP A 249 -7.32 34.11 14.85
C ASP A 249 -8.72 33.77 14.31
N GLY A 250 -9.15 32.53 14.39
CA GLY A 250 -10.42 32.04 13.84
C GLY A 250 -10.37 31.78 12.31
N ASP A 251 -9.19 31.69 11.73
CA ASP A 251 -9.01 31.35 10.31
C ASP A 251 -8.80 29.84 10.13
N PRO A 252 -9.20 29.28 8.98
CA PRO A 252 -8.98 27.86 8.65
C PRO A 252 -7.49 27.50 8.66
N LYS A 253 -7.20 26.25 9.04
CA LYS A 253 -5.83 25.71 8.96
C LYS A 253 -5.53 25.06 7.62
N ASN A 254 -6.56 24.54 6.91
CA ASN A 254 -6.35 23.85 5.64
C ASN A 254 -6.33 24.84 4.47
N ILE A 255 -5.54 24.46 3.43
CA ILE A 255 -5.29 25.34 2.29
C ILE A 255 -6.55 25.60 1.45
N VAL A 256 -7.43 24.61 1.30
CA VAL A 256 -8.65 24.74 0.49
C VAL A 256 -9.59 25.77 1.11
N SER A 257 -9.85 25.68 2.41
CA SER A 257 -10.69 26.64 3.12
C SER A 257 -10.09 28.03 3.18
N ILE A 258 -8.74 28.13 3.30
CA ILE A 258 -8.04 29.42 3.18
C ILE A 258 -8.28 30.04 1.79
N MET A 259 -8.15 29.24 0.72
CA MET A 259 -8.42 29.70 -0.66
C MET A 259 -9.86 30.16 -0.84
N LEU A 260 -10.84 29.42 -0.31
CA LEU A 260 -12.23 29.81 -0.33
C LEU A 260 -12.44 31.17 0.36
N ARG A 261 -11.87 31.36 1.55
CA ARG A 261 -11.95 32.65 2.28
C ARG A 261 -11.27 33.80 1.54
N ILE A 262 -10.07 33.57 0.95
CA ILE A 262 -9.41 34.60 0.13
C ILE A 262 -10.30 34.98 -1.06
N SER A 263 -10.91 33.98 -1.71
CA SER A 263 -11.86 34.21 -2.82
C SER A 263 -13.05 35.05 -2.39
N ASP A 264 -13.63 34.77 -1.22
CA ASP A 264 -14.78 35.54 -0.70
C ASP A 264 -14.40 36.99 -0.37
N VAL A 265 -13.22 37.21 0.25
CA VAL A 265 -12.73 38.55 0.57
C VAL A 265 -12.43 39.35 -0.72
N PHE A 266 -11.74 38.75 -1.70
CA PHE A 266 -11.44 39.41 -2.96
C PHE A 266 -12.69 39.63 -3.82
N GLY A 267 -13.60 38.64 -3.87
CA GLY A 267 -14.86 38.73 -4.62
C GLY A 267 -15.85 39.72 -4.04
N GLY A 268 -15.73 40.03 -2.76
CA GLY A 268 -16.52 41.08 -2.10
C GLY A 268 -16.09 42.51 -2.41
N TYR A 269 -14.92 42.71 -3.00
CA TYR A 269 -14.41 44.04 -3.31
C TYR A 269 -15.16 44.69 -4.49
N GLN A 270 -15.70 45.90 -4.30
CA GLN A 270 -16.33 46.68 -5.33
C GLN A 270 -15.44 47.88 -5.74
N HIS A 271 -14.87 47.78 -6.94
CA HIS A 271 -14.05 48.84 -7.50
C HIS A 271 -14.93 49.99 -7.97
N ASN A 272 -14.50 51.25 -7.73
CA ASN A 272 -15.28 52.42 -8.16
C ASN A 272 -14.65 53.05 -9.45
N ASP A 273 -15.02 52.47 -10.59
CA ASP A 273 -14.54 52.89 -11.92
C ASP A 273 -14.90 54.35 -12.27
N ALA A 274 -16.01 54.86 -11.70
CA ALA A 274 -16.54 56.20 -12.07
C ALA A 274 -15.79 57.35 -11.41
N ALA A 275 -15.14 57.12 -10.25
CA ALA A 275 -14.51 58.15 -9.44
C ALA A 275 -12.97 58.03 -9.44
N ASN A 276 -12.39 56.98 -9.98
CA ASN A 276 -10.96 56.60 -9.87
C ASN A 276 -10.44 56.70 -8.41
N THR A 277 -11.31 56.33 -7.47
CA THR A 277 -11.05 56.32 -6.02
C THR A 277 -11.00 54.87 -5.52
N GLU A 278 -10.41 54.69 -4.35
CA GLU A 278 -10.38 53.39 -3.70
C GLU A 278 -11.79 52.75 -3.63
N GLY A 279 -11.92 51.49 -3.96
CA GLY A 279 -13.13 50.74 -3.90
C GLY A 279 -13.56 50.43 -2.46
N THR A 280 -14.66 49.72 -2.29
CA THR A 280 -15.18 49.32 -0.97
C THR A 280 -15.07 47.81 -0.82
N TRP A 281 -14.50 47.37 0.29
CA TRP A 281 -14.45 45.94 0.68
C TRP A 281 -15.84 45.48 1.12
N GLY A 282 -16.17 44.25 0.79
CA GLY A 282 -17.45 43.63 1.16
C GLY A 282 -17.46 43.14 2.60
N PRO A 283 -18.58 42.52 3.00
CA PRO A 283 -18.75 42.02 4.37
C PRO A 283 -17.82 40.85 4.75
N ALA A 284 -17.24 40.16 3.76
CA ALA A 284 -16.38 39.00 3.99
C ALA A 284 -15.01 39.33 4.59
N GLY A 285 -14.57 40.60 4.50
CA GLY A 285 -13.30 41.06 5.08
C GLY A 285 -12.75 42.30 4.40
N ASN A 286 -11.59 42.72 4.83
CA ASN A 286 -10.89 43.91 4.34
C ASN A 286 -9.46 43.55 3.88
N TYR A 287 -8.65 44.56 3.54
CA TYR A 287 -7.27 44.36 3.08
C TYR A 287 -6.39 43.65 4.12
N ASP A 288 -6.55 43.98 5.40
CA ASP A 288 -5.74 43.35 6.47
C ASP A 288 -6.12 41.86 6.62
N ASP A 289 -7.40 41.52 6.48
CA ASP A 289 -7.88 40.14 6.46
C ASP A 289 -7.31 39.38 5.26
N ALA A 290 -7.34 39.99 4.08
CA ALA A 290 -6.75 39.44 2.87
C ALA A 290 -5.26 39.15 3.05
N SER A 291 -4.50 40.12 3.56
CA SER A 291 -3.06 40.00 3.81
C SER A 291 -2.73 38.89 4.81
N ARG A 292 -3.53 38.79 5.88
CA ARG A 292 -3.39 37.73 6.88
C ARG A 292 -3.65 36.35 6.25
N LEU A 293 -4.75 36.21 5.51
CA LEU A 293 -5.11 34.96 4.84
C LEU A 293 -4.09 34.51 3.82
N VAL A 294 -3.53 35.43 3.01
CA VAL A 294 -2.46 35.11 2.03
C VAL A 294 -1.21 34.63 2.77
N SER A 295 -0.83 35.25 3.88
CA SER A 295 0.29 34.75 4.71
C SER A 295 0.03 33.34 5.26
N LYS A 296 -1.22 33.03 5.67
CA LYS A 296 -1.63 31.69 6.12
C LYS A 296 -1.65 30.69 4.98
N PHE A 297 -2.05 31.12 3.77
CA PHE A 297 -1.96 30.31 2.56
C PHE A 297 -0.52 29.86 2.26
N GLU A 298 0.46 30.77 2.33
CA GLU A 298 1.86 30.41 2.17
C GLU A 298 2.34 29.41 3.23
N LYS A 299 1.89 29.57 4.47
CA LYS A 299 2.21 28.62 5.55
C LYS A 299 1.58 27.25 5.32
N ALA A 300 0.32 27.20 4.90
CA ALA A 300 -0.37 25.94 4.58
C ALA A 300 0.25 25.25 3.36
N HIS A 301 0.67 26.02 2.33
CA HIS A 301 1.41 25.50 1.19
C HIS A 301 2.74 24.84 1.62
N ASN A 302 3.50 25.49 2.49
CA ASN A 302 4.72 24.89 3.04
C ASN A 302 4.43 23.61 3.85
N GLY A 303 3.30 23.52 4.52
CA GLY A 303 2.83 22.30 5.15
C GLY A 303 2.61 21.17 4.14
N LEU A 304 1.91 21.45 3.04
CA LEU A 304 1.70 20.48 1.96
C LEU A 304 3.02 19.99 1.33
N ILE A 305 4.02 20.85 1.19
CA ILE A 305 5.35 20.43 0.75
C ILE A 305 5.97 19.42 1.71
N GLN A 306 5.78 19.59 3.02
CA GLN A 306 6.30 18.64 4.02
C GLN A 306 5.60 17.29 3.91
N GLU A 307 4.28 17.27 3.76
CA GLU A 307 3.50 16.04 3.56
C GLU A 307 3.90 15.33 2.24
N HIS A 308 4.12 16.09 1.18
CA HIS A 308 4.61 15.56 -0.09
C HIS A 308 5.99 14.90 0.04
N VAL A 309 6.92 15.50 0.80
CA VAL A 309 8.25 14.93 1.07
C VAL A 309 8.13 13.68 1.96
N GLU A 310 7.24 13.67 2.94
CA GLU A 310 7.01 12.50 3.78
C GLU A 310 6.46 11.33 2.97
N LEU A 311 5.45 11.58 2.13
CA LEU A 311 4.88 10.57 1.22
C LEU A 311 5.94 10.01 0.26
N SER A 312 6.83 10.86 -0.27
CA SER A 312 7.97 10.43 -1.09
C SER A 312 8.90 9.48 -0.31
N SER A 313 9.22 9.83 0.93
CA SER A 313 10.07 9.01 1.79
C SER A 313 9.46 7.64 2.08
N GLN A 314 8.13 7.58 2.27
CA GLN A 314 7.40 6.33 2.48
C GLN A 314 7.37 5.48 1.20
N ALA A 315 7.22 6.09 0.02
CA ALA A 315 7.30 5.40 -1.26
C ALA A 315 8.71 4.83 -1.52
N ASP A 316 9.77 5.59 -1.25
CA ASP A 316 11.16 5.14 -1.36
C ASP A 316 11.47 3.97 -0.41
N TYR A 317 10.90 4.01 0.80
CA TYR A 317 10.99 2.90 1.74
C TYR A 317 10.34 1.63 1.18
N LEU A 318 9.13 1.72 0.61
CA LEU A 318 8.43 0.59 -0.01
C LEU A 318 9.18 0.03 -1.22
N GLU A 319 9.81 0.86 -2.05
CA GLU A 319 10.65 0.44 -3.18
C GLU A 319 11.88 -0.33 -2.70
N THR A 320 12.55 0.19 -1.67
CA THR A 320 13.68 -0.49 -1.03
C THR A 320 13.25 -1.83 -0.44
N ASN A 321 12.09 -1.88 0.21
CA ASN A 321 11.51 -3.09 0.77
C ASN A 321 11.17 -4.12 -0.32
N GLN A 322 10.63 -3.68 -1.46
CA GLN A 322 10.36 -4.53 -2.62
C GLN A 322 11.63 -5.22 -3.13
N THR A 323 12.71 -4.47 -3.22
CA THR A 323 14.02 -5.00 -3.61
C THR A 323 14.53 -6.04 -2.62
N ARG A 324 14.36 -5.79 -1.31
CA ARG A 324 14.72 -6.73 -0.24
C ARG A 324 13.89 -8.02 -0.32
N LEU A 325 12.58 -7.92 -0.51
CA LEU A 325 11.68 -9.07 -0.63
C LEU A 325 12.05 -9.92 -1.84
N LYS A 326 12.32 -9.30 -2.98
CA LYS A 326 12.78 -9.99 -4.19
C LYS A 326 14.10 -10.73 -3.97
N SER A 327 15.09 -10.10 -3.34
CA SER A 327 16.36 -10.75 -2.99
C SER A 327 16.17 -11.92 -2.04
N THR A 328 15.25 -11.79 -1.07
CA THR A 328 14.90 -12.87 -0.14
C THR A 328 14.24 -14.03 -0.87
N PHE A 329 13.31 -13.74 -1.79
CA PHE A 329 12.66 -14.74 -2.63
C PHE A 329 13.69 -15.51 -3.47
N ASP A 330 14.59 -14.81 -4.15
CA ASP A 330 15.63 -15.43 -4.98
C ASP A 330 16.55 -16.32 -4.14
N SER A 331 16.93 -15.89 -2.94
CA SER A 331 17.76 -16.67 -2.01
C SER A 331 17.06 -17.96 -1.57
N LEU A 332 15.81 -17.87 -1.14
CA LEU A 332 15.01 -19.04 -0.72
C LEU A 332 14.74 -19.98 -1.89
N ASN A 333 14.47 -19.45 -3.07
CA ASN A 333 14.26 -20.24 -4.28
C ASN A 333 15.52 -21.00 -4.69
N ASN A 334 16.69 -20.36 -4.65
CA ASN A 334 17.98 -21.03 -4.91
C ASN A 334 18.26 -22.14 -3.89
N GLU A 335 17.93 -21.93 -2.60
CA GLU A 335 18.06 -22.96 -1.58
C GLU A 335 17.11 -24.12 -1.81
N LEU A 336 15.87 -23.86 -2.24
CA LEU A 336 14.87 -24.87 -2.59
C LEU A 336 15.31 -25.70 -3.78
N VAL A 337 15.78 -25.07 -4.86
CA VAL A 337 16.32 -25.71 -6.05
C VAL A 337 17.50 -26.61 -5.69
N ALA A 338 18.41 -26.15 -4.84
CA ALA A 338 19.56 -26.96 -4.37
C ALA A 338 19.15 -28.22 -3.60
N ILE A 339 17.95 -28.24 -2.99
CA ILE A 339 17.44 -29.41 -2.24
C ILE A 339 16.60 -30.32 -3.13
N GLU A 340 15.70 -29.75 -3.95
CA GLU A 340 14.73 -30.51 -4.74
C GLU A 340 15.26 -30.98 -6.08
N ASP A 341 16.06 -30.15 -6.78
CA ASP A 341 16.52 -30.45 -8.11
C ASP A 341 17.73 -31.37 -8.10
N ILE A 342 17.85 -32.18 -9.17
CA ILE A 342 19.00 -33.05 -9.35
C ILE A 342 20.08 -32.35 -10.20
N ASP A 343 21.33 -32.70 -9.95
CA ASP A 343 22.38 -32.54 -10.97
C ASP A 343 22.14 -33.55 -12.09
N ARG A 344 21.73 -33.07 -13.25
CA ARG A 344 21.38 -33.92 -14.41
C ARG A 344 22.57 -34.75 -14.89
N VAL A 345 23.78 -34.23 -14.77
CA VAL A 345 25.00 -34.96 -15.20
C VAL A 345 25.25 -36.13 -14.26
N ASP A 346 25.19 -35.89 -12.96
CA ASP A 346 25.35 -36.94 -11.96
C ASP A 346 24.20 -37.98 -12.04
N ALA A 347 22.97 -37.56 -12.28
CA ALA A 347 21.84 -38.46 -12.45
C ALA A 347 21.96 -39.36 -13.68
N ILE A 348 22.48 -38.87 -14.81
CA ILE A 348 22.79 -39.67 -16.01
C ILE A 348 23.90 -40.69 -15.72
N LEU A 349 24.94 -40.29 -15.00
CA LEU A 349 26.01 -41.17 -14.57
C LEU A 349 25.50 -42.30 -13.67
N GLN A 350 24.66 -41.92 -12.67
CA GLN A 350 24.03 -42.88 -11.76
C GLN A 350 23.12 -43.86 -12.50
N LEU A 351 22.34 -43.42 -13.47
CA LEU A 351 21.51 -44.28 -14.32
C LEU A 351 22.34 -45.24 -15.14
N SER A 352 23.40 -44.74 -15.77
CA SER A 352 24.29 -45.57 -16.58
C SER A 352 24.99 -46.65 -15.73
N TYR A 353 25.43 -46.27 -14.52
CA TYR A 353 26.00 -47.21 -13.56
C TYR A 353 24.98 -48.27 -13.12
N ALA A 354 23.77 -47.83 -12.73
CA ALA A 354 22.66 -48.72 -12.32
C ALA A 354 22.27 -49.69 -13.43
N GLN A 355 22.23 -49.25 -14.70
CA GLN A 355 21.97 -50.10 -15.87
C GLN A 355 23.08 -51.14 -16.03
N THR A 356 24.33 -50.72 -15.88
CA THR A 356 25.48 -51.65 -16.01
C THR A 356 25.44 -52.70 -14.89
N CYS A 357 25.16 -52.31 -13.66
CA CYS A 357 25.03 -53.23 -12.53
C CYS A 357 23.86 -54.22 -12.70
N TYR A 358 22.70 -53.73 -13.19
CA TYR A 358 21.56 -54.57 -13.44
C TYR A 358 21.83 -55.62 -14.54
N ASN A 359 22.45 -55.21 -15.66
CA ASN A 359 22.83 -56.09 -16.74
C ASN A 359 23.86 -57.13 -16.28
N ALA A 360 24.85 -56.73 -15.47
CA ALA A 360 25.82 -57.66 -14.88
C ALA A 360 25.15 -58.66 -13.93
N ALA A 361 24.19 -58.20 -13.11
CA ALA A 361 23.41 -59.09 -12.22
C ALA A 361 22.63 -60.13 -13.02
N LEU A 362 21.99 -59.74 -14.13
CA LEU A 362 21.30 -60.68 -15.03
C LEU A 362 22.26 -61.74 -15.65
N GLN A 363 23.47 -61.33 -16.08
CA GLN A 363 24.49 -62.24 -16.62
C GLN A 363 25.02 -63.22 -15.54
N VAL A 364 25.22 -62.78 -14.30
CA VAL A 364 25.59 -63.64 -13.18
C VAL A 364 24.46 -64.65 -12.93
N GLY A 365 23.22 -64.24 -12.99
CA GLY A 365 22.07 -65.12 -12.81
C GLY A 365 22.00 -66.25 -13.82
N ALA A 366 22.29 -65.95 -15.07
CA ALA A 366 22.34 -66.95 -16.15
C ALA A 366 23.41 -68.03 -15.88
N ASN A 367 24.47 -67.68 -15.14
CA ASN A 367 25.56 -68.61 -14.75
C ASN A 367 25.34 -69.33 -13.41
N VAL A 368 24.52 -68.74 -12.52
CA VAL A 368 24.25 -69.29 -11.16
C VAL A 368 23.07 -70.28 -11.18
N ILE A 369 22.15 -70.11 -12.13
CA ILE A 369 21.05 -71.11 -12.35
C ILE A 369 21.66 -72.28 -13.11
N PRO A 370 21.91 -73.43 -12.49
CA PRO A 370 22.56 -74.55 -13.18
C PRO A 370 21.61 -75.06 -14.27
N GLN A 371 22.19 -75.32 -15.47
CA GLN A 371 21.52 -75.92 -16.61
C GLN A 371 20.85 -77.28 -16.32
N SER A 372 21.16 -77.88 -15.19
CA SER A 372 20.60 -79.17 -14.72
C SER A 372 19.13 -79.17 -14.36
N LEU A 373 18.48 -77.99 -14.18
CA LEU A 373 17.04 -77.92 -13.94
C LEU A 373 16.20 -77.87 -15.24
N MET A 374 16.82 -77.45 -16.36
CA MET A 374 16.13 -77.45 -17.68
C MET A 374 16.21 -78.78 -18.37
N ASP A 375 17.24 -79.59 -18.07
CA ASP A 375 17.35 -80.96 -18.62
C ASP A 375 16.45 -82.01 -17.90
N TYR A 376 15.97 -81.71 -16.70
CA TYR A 376 15.04 -82.58 -15.96
C TYR A 376 13.56 -82.40 -16.36
N LEU A 377 13.27 -81.35 -17.10
CA LEU A 377 11.90 -81.04 -17.58
C LEU A 377 11.70 -81.34 -19.08
N ARG A 378 12.62 -82.08 -19.69
CA ARG A 378 12.53 -82.57 -21.06
C ARG A 378 12.13 -84.03 -21.13
#